data_ee23f85294df8e4936b9efb053012870
#
_entry.id   ee23f85294df8e4936b9efb053012870
#
_cell.length_a   1.000
_cell.length_b   1.000
_cell.length_c   1.000
_cell.angle_alpha   90.00
_cell.angle_beta   90.00
_cell.angle_gamma   90.00
#
_symmetry.space_group_name_H-M   'P 1'
#
loop_
_entity.id
_entity.type
_entity.pdbx_description
1 polymer ?
#
loop_
_entity_poly.entity_id
_entity_poly.type
_entity_poly.pdbx_seq_one_letter_code
_entity_poly.pdbx_strand_id
1 'polypeptide(L)'
;RLSAHALLARVYMTLKGYPYNDASAKAQAKSYLETVVKNGASYFAPNMSEWKRQFLTDNTAANKYQIFGIQHRLGTGNQLTFISGTMIKNLDIVADGYHSGSEMNPVFPEATLRYEFVSNNDPRGLGFSFIDGYDEYNGTPAYVNRTTKFDYNGSQIESLEMSINAKWCPTKPKRKEAGIAFEDSQLGSGTGSLNKWPLNFPVIRYEDMMLLYAELLVEDGDIPGAMSLVNKIRNRAGIATVPSSPSADKAMEYVVRERKLELYLEGVRWFDMVRYGKWKELTIAKYDRYKTNGDYRTNVSVDNLKDGRYVLPIPKAEMAAAPGLYQQHKDW
;
A
#
# COMPACT_ATOMS: atom_id res chain seq x y z
N ARG A 1 -18.57 -8.04 -14.29
CA ARG A 1 -18.97 -6.75 -14.92
C ARG A 1 -18.46 -5.56 -14.11
N LEU A 2 -18.67 -5.53 -12.79
CA LEU A 2 -18.19 -4.44 -11.93
C LEU A 2 -16.66 -4.32 -11.95
N SER A 3 -15.93 -5.44 -11.93
CA SER A 3 -14.47 -5.48 -12.01
C SER A 3 -13.92 -4.84 -13.30
N ALA A 4 -14.61 -5.06 -14.42
CA ALA A 4 -14.22 -4.42 -15.69
C ALA A 4 -14.42 -2.90 -15.65
N HIS A 5 -15.52 -2.41 -15.06
CA HIS A 5 -15.74 -0.97 -14.87
C HIS A 5 -14.68 -0.38 -13.94
N ALA A 6 -14.33 -1.06 -12.86
CA ALA A 6 -13.29 -0.59 -11.93
C ALA A 6 -11.90 -0.54 -12.59
N LEU A 7 -11.58 -1.50 -13.43
CA LEU A 7 -10.32 -1.49 -14.20
C LEU A 7 -10.30 -0.35 -15.22
N LEU A 8 -11.39 -0.16 -15.98
CA LEU A 8 -11.50 0.95 -16.92
C LEU A 8 -11.41 2.30 -16.22
N ALA A 9 -12.03 2.44 -15.04
CA ALA A 9 -11.89 3.64 -14.22
C ALA A 9 -10.42 3.97 -13.93
N ARG A 10 -9.62 2.99 -13.50
CA ARG A 10 -8.17 3.17 -13.28
C ARG A 10 -7.44 3.56 -14.56
N VAL A 11 -7.76 2.92 -15.69
CA VAL A 11 -7.14 3.25 -16.99
C VAL A 11 -7.41 4.72 -17.33
N TYR A 12 -8.67 5.16 -17.27
CA TYR A 12 -9.02 6.54 -17.59
C TYR A 12 -8.49 7.56 -16.56
N MET A 13 -8.40 7.21 -15.28
CA MET A 13 -7.71 8.05 -14.29
C MET A 13 -6.21 8.18 -14.56
N THR A 14 -5.59 7.13 -15.10
CA THR A 14 -4.18 7.18 -15.53
C THR A 14 -4.01 8.05 -16.79
N LEU A 15 -4.86 7.87 -17.79
CA LEU A 15 -4.84 8.68 -19.03
C LEU A 15 -5.07 10.17 -18.74
N LYS A 16 -5.97 10.49 -17.80
CA LYS A 16 -6.24 11.87 -17.37
C LYS A 16 -5.01 12.53 -16.73
N GLY A 17 -4.18 11.75 -16.02
CA GLY A 17 -3.02 12.22 -15.28
C GLY A 17 -1.74 12.28 -16.11
N TYR A 18 -0.67 12.74 -15.47
CA TYR A 18 0.68 12.74 -16.07
C TYR A 18 1.13 11.30 -16.39
N PRO A 19 1.84 11.05 -17.49
CA PRO A 19 2.31 12.01 -18.50
C PRO A 19 1.31 12.28 -19.64
N TYR A 20 0.19 11.57 -19.68
CA TYR A 20 -0.74 11.62 -20.79
C TYR A 20 -1.55 12.92 -20.82
N ASN A 21 -2.05 13.36 -19.67
CA ASN A 21 -2.85 14.58 -19.49
C ASN A 21 -4.03 14.67 -20.48
N ASP A 22 -4.66 13.52 -20.76
CA ASP A 22 -5.80 13.44 -21.67
C ASP A 22 -7.08 13.98 -20.99
N ALA A 23 -7.44 15.20 -21.32
CA ALA A 23 -8.63 15.85 -20.76
C ALA A 23 -9.94 15.10 -21.10
N SER A 24 -9.99 14.36 -22.22
CA SER A 24 -11.18 13.59 -22.62
C SER A 24 -11.44 12.39 -21.72
N ALA A 25 -10.39 11.89 -21.05
CA ALA A 25 -10.47 10.75 -20.17
C ALA A 25 -11.27 11.00 -18.88
N LYS A 26 -11.42 12.27 -18.45
CA LYS A 26 -12.13 12.62 -17.20
C LYS A 26 -13.58 12.16 -17.19
N ALA A 27 -14.31 12.42 -18.26
CA ALA A 27 -15.74 12.05 -18.37
C ALA A 27 -15.93 10.52 -18.30
N GLN A 28 -15.06 9.78 -18.98
CA GLN A 28 -15.09 8.32 -18.98
C GLN A 28 -14.73 7.78 -17.57
N ALA A 29 -13.67 8.29 -16.95
CA ALA A 29 -13.30 7.93 -15.58
C ALA A 29 -14.49 8.12 -14.63
N LYS A 30 -15.13 9.29 -14.68
CA LYS A 30 -16.28 9.63 -13.83
C LYS A 30 -17.43 8.65 -14.02
N SER A 31 -17.83 8.38 -15.26
CA SER A 31 -18.93 7.46 -15.56
C SER A 31 -18.70 6.05 -15.00
N TYR A 32 -17.48 5.52 -15.17
CA TYR A 32 -17.14 4.21 -14.62
C TYR A 32 -17.07 4.21 -13.08
N LEU A 33 -16.50 5.27 -12.48
CA LEU A 33 -16.42 5.39 -11.02
C LEU A 33 -17.79 5.53 -10.37
N GLU A 34 -18.68 6.34 -10.94
CA GLU A 34 -20.08 6.45 -10.48
C GLU A 34 -20.78 5.09 -10.50
N THR A 35 -20.61 4.34 -11.59
CA THR A 35 -21.17 2.99 -11.71
C THR A 35 -20.63 2.06 -10.62
N VAL A 36 -19.31 2.11 -10.36
CA VAL A 36 -18.69 1.25 -9.36
C VAL A 36 -19.09 1.66 -7.94
N VAL A 37 -19.08 2.95 -7.64
CA VAL A 37 -19.44 3.45 -6.30
C VAL A 37 -20.91 3.17 -5.99
N LYS A 38 -21.79 3.37 -6.95
CA LYS A 38 -23.23 3.09 -6.79
C LYS A 38 -23.54 1.61 -6.56
N ASN A 39 -22.89 0.72 -7.30
CA ASN A 39 -23.22 -0.71 -7.32
C ASN A 39 -22.26 -1.58 -6.48
N GLY A 40 -21.16 -1.04 -5.99
CA GLY A 40 -20.11 -1.76 -5.29
C GLY A 40 -20.15 -1.66 -3.77
N ALA A 41 -21.18 -1.06 -3.17
CA ALA A 41 -21.24 -0.79 -1.74
C ALA A 41 -21.11 -2.04 -0.85
N SER A 42 -21.52 -3.21 -1.34
CA SER A 42 -21.37 -4.49 -0.65
C SER A 42 -19.92 -4.97 -0.53
N TYR A 43 -19.01 -4.39 -1.31
CA TYR A 43 -17.56 -4.65 -1.22
C TYR A 43 -16.85 -3.74 -0.21
N PHE A 44 -17.54 -2.84 0.45
CA PHE A 44 -16.97 -2.04 1.53
C PHE A 44 -16.94 -2.84 2.83
N ALA A 45 -15.75 -2.99 3.41
CA ALA A 45 -15.61 -3.61 4.72
C ALA A 45 -16.26 -2.69 5.79
N PRO A 46 -17.29 -3.17 6.53
CA PRO A 46 -18.11 -2.27 7.36
C PRO A 46 -17.43 -1.80 8.64
N ASN A 47 -16.40 -2.49 9.09
CA ASN A 47 -15.66 -2.20 10.31
C ASN A 47 -14.19 -2.65 10.19
N MET A 48 -13.37 -2.31 11.18
CA MET A 48 -11.94 -2.62 11.17
C MET A 48 -11.64 -4.12 11.26
N SER A 49 -12.47 -4.91 11.93
CA SER A 49 -12.29 -6.35 12.00
C SER A 49 -12.40 -6.98 10.61
N GLU A 50 -13.45 -6.64 9.87
CA GLU A 50 -13.64 -7.12 8.49
C GLU A 50 -12.60 -6.55 7.51
N TRP A 51 -12.17 -5.30 7.72
CA TRP A 51 -11.09 -4.72 6.93
C TRP A 51 -9.75 -5.46 7.15
N LYS A 52 -9.37 -5.73 8.40
CA LYS A 52 -8.17 -6.49 8.74
C LYS A 52 -8.24 -7.91 8.16
N ARG A 53 -9.39 -8.54 8.27
CA ARG A 53 -9.62 -9.92 7.87
C ARG A 53 -9.32 -10.18 6.39
N GLN A 54 -9.58 -9.23 5.49
CA GLN A 54 -9.30 -9.39 4.06
C GLN A 54 -7.81 -9.56 3.73
N PHE A 55 -6.91 -9.19 4.65
CA PHE A 55 -5.45 -9.33 4.50
C PHE A 55 -4.88 -10.53 5.27
N LEU A 56 -5.72 -11.31 5.93
CA LEU A 56 -5.31 -12.40 6.81
C LEU A 56 -5.88 -13.76 6.41
N THR A 57 -6.86 -13.79 5.52
CA THR A 57 -7.53 -15.03 5.11
C THR A 57 -7.22 -15.40 3.67
N ASP A 58 -7.37 -16.70 3.40
CA ASP A 58 -7.42 -17.25 2.05
C ASP A 58 -8.76 -16.95 1.35
N ASN A 59 -8.98 -17.65 0.24
CA ASN A 59 -10.17 -17.55 -0.61
C ASN A 59 -11.42 -18.17 0.03
N THR A 60 -11.77 -17.74 1.23
CA THR A 60 -13.02 -18.14 1.90
C THR A 60 -14.12 -17.11 1.68
N ALA A 61 -15.36 -17.47 2.02
CA ALA A 61 -16.52 -16.58 2.04
C ALA A 61 -16.27 -15.30 2.88
N ALA A 62 -15.26 -15.32 3.75
CA ALA A 62 -14.85 -14.18 4.54
C ALA A 62 -14.09 -13.09 3.75
N ASN A 63 -13.55 -13.41 2.58
CA ASN A 63 -12.77 -12.46 1.75
C ASN A 63 -13.60 -11.88 0.59
N LYS A 64 -14.75 -11.33 0.91
CA LYS A 64 -15.73 -10.80 -0.06
C LYS A 64 -15.54 -9.31 -0.40
N TYR A 65 -14.58 -8.63 0.22
CA TYR A 65 -14.42 -7.18 0.09
C TYR A 65 -13.45 -6.75 -1.02
N GLN A 66 -13.25 -7.61 -2.03
CA GLN A 66 -12.42 -7.32 -3.20
C GLN A 66 -13.30 -7.28 -4.45
N ILE A 67 -13.25 -6.16 -5.19
CA ILE A 67 -13.93 -6.07 -6.49
C ILE A 67 -13.21 -6.95 -7.51
N PHE A 68 -11.87 -6.95 -7.45
CA PHE A 68 -11.02 -7.82 -8.25
C PHE A 68 -9.78 -8.19 -7.45
N GLY A 69 -9.46 -9.47 -7.40
CA GLY A 69 -8.28 -9.98 -6.70
C GLY A 69 -7.72 -11.23 -7.34
N ILE A 70 -6.43 -11.43 -7.15
CA ILE A 70 -5.75 -12.68 -7.48
C ILE A 70 -5.94 -13.62 -6.30
N GLN A 71 -6.52 -14.77 -6.58
CA GLN A 71 -6.84 -15.76 -5.55
C GLN A 71 -5.76 -16.82 -5.46
N HIS A 72 -5.35 -17.11 -4.24
CA HIS A 72 -4.38 -18.14 -3.92
C HIS A 72 -5.03 -19.20 -3.03
N ARG A 73 -4.61 -20.44 -3.19
CA ARG A 73 -5.14 -21.56 -2.42
C ARG A 73 -4.02 -22.35 -1.78
N LEU A 74 -4.21 -22.74 -0.53
CA LEU A 74 -3.29 -23.61 0.20
C LEU A 74 -3.15 -24.97 -0.53
N GLY A 75 -1.92 -25.50 -0.60
CA GLY A 75 -1.64 -26.83 -1.14
C GLY A 75 -1.47 -26.92 -2.66
N THR A 76 -1.60 -25.84 -3.40
CA THR A 76 -1.50 -25.86 -4.88
C THR A 76 -0.12 -25.47 -5.43
N GLY A 77 0.85 -25.15 -4.58
CA GLY A 77 2.19 -24.69 -5.00
C GLY A 77 2.24 -23.24 -5.51
N ASN A 78 1.11 -22.65 -5.88
CA ASN A 78 1.00 -21.28 -6.37
C ASN A 78 0.39 -20.38 -5.29
N GLN A 79 1.22 -19.91 -4.39
CA GLN A 79 0.77 -19.16 -3.23
C GLN A 79 1.42 -17.77 -3.23
N LEU A 80 0.70 -16.77 -2.76
CA LEU A 80 1.23 -15.41 -2.68
C LEU A 80 2.27 -15.32 -1.59
N THR A 81 3.50 -15.40 -1.98
CA THR A 81 4.57 -15.63 -1.06
C THR A 81 5.58 -14.53 -1.10
N PHE A 82 5.72 -13.97 -2.29
CA PHE A 82 6.76 -12.97 -2.52
C PHE A 82 6.55 -11.71 -1.68
N ILE A 83 5.32 -11.22 -1.58
CA ILE A 83 5.03 -9.98 -0.84
C ILE A 83 5.14 -10.21 0.67
N SER A 84 4.60 -11.31 1.20
CA SER A 84 4.69 -11.61 2.62
C SER A 84 6.10 -12.03 3.03
N GLY A 85 6.75 -12.86 2.26
CA GLY A 85 8.11 -13.37 2.56
C GLY A 85 9.22 -12.34 2.39
N THR A 86 9.07 -11.38 1.47
CA THR A 86 10.06 -10.32 1.26
C THR A 86 9.93 -9.15 2.21
N MET A 87 8.72 -8.89 2.71
CA MET A 87 8.47 -7.76 3.61
C MET A 87 8.88 -8.02 5.04
N ILE A 88 9.05 -9.30 5.42
CA ILE A 88 9.34 -9.68 6.80
C ILE A 88 10.47 -10.70 6.82
N LYS A 89 11.67 -10.19 7.01
CA LYS A 89 12.82 -11.04 7.28
C LYS A 89 12.96 -11.29 8.78
N ASN A 90 13.19 -12.56 9.14
CA ASN A 90 13.57 -12.96 10.49
C ASN A 90 12.60 -12.59 11.61
N LEU A 91 11.29 -12.65 11.35
CA LEU A 91 10.31 -12.44 12.39
C LEU A 91 9.70 -13.77 12.81
N ASP A 92 10.10 -14.28 13.96
CA ASP A 92 9.49 -15.45 14.61
C ASP A 92 8.00 -15.25 14.94
N ILE A 93 7.53 -14.02 14.83
CA ILE A 93 6.12 -13.67 14.97
C ILE A 93 5.23 -14.24 13.86
N VAL A 94 5.79 -14.76 12.78
CA VAL A 94 5.01 -15.34 11.68
C VAL A 94 4.46 -16.71 12.04
N ALA A 95 5.29 -17.56 12.65
CA ALA A 95 4.90 -18.86 13.18
C ALA A 95 5.91 -19.27 14.27
N ASP A 96 5.50 -20.04 15.28
CA ASP A 96 6.40 -20.53 16.30
C ASP A 96 7.53 -21.36 15.69
N GLY A 97 8.75 -20.95 15.92
CA GLY A 97 9.94 -21.68 15.49
C GLY A 97 10.31 -21.52 14.01
N TYR A 98 9.76 -20.53 13.34
CA TYR A 98 10.05 -20.28 11.93
C TYR A 98 11.10 -19.19 11.74
N HIS A 99 12.32 -19.61 11.43
CA HIS A 99 13.40 -18.72 11.02
C HIS A 99 13.38 -18.55 9.51
N SER A 100 13.16 -17.33 9.04
CA SER A 100 13.41 -17.02 7.64
C SER A 100 14.92 -16.88 7.43
N GLY A 101 15.57 -17.92 6.95
CA GLY A 101 16.96 -17.89 6.51
C GLY A 101 17.19 -17.11 5.21
N SER A 102 16.19 -16.42 4.71
CA SER A 102 16.27 -15.65 3.47
C SER A 102 17.01 -14.33 3.69
N GLU A 103 17.95 -14.04 2.83
CA GLU A 103 18.79 -12.82 2.85
C GLU A 103 18.10 -11.55 2.35
N MET A 104 16.79 -11.54 2.20
CA MET A 104 16.08 -10.37 1.70
C MET A 104 15.95 -9.28 2.76
N ASN A 105 16.30 -8.07 2.40
CA ASN A 105 16.20 -6.93 3.30
C ASN A 105 14.72 -6.55 3.53
N PRO A 106 14.30 -6.35 4.78
CA PRO A 106 12.95 -5.93 5.07
C PRO A 106 12.66 -4.55 4.48
N VAL A 107 11.42 -4.35 4.04
CA VAL A 107 10.93 -3.05 3.62
C VAL A 107 10.33 -2.35 4.83
N PHE A 108 10.82 -1.15 5.13
CA PHE A 108 10.38 -0.36 6.27
C PHE A 108 9.40 0.74 5.85
N PRO A 109 8.43 1.11 6.72
CA PRO A 109 7.63 2.29 6.50
C PRO A 109 8.51 3.54 6.55
N GLU A 110 8.23 4.50 5.71
CA GLU A 110 8.86 5.81 5.77
C GLU A 110 8.43 6.53 7.06
N ALA A 111 9.36 7.24 7.72
CA ALA A 111 9.16 7.80 9.05
C ALA A 111 7.95 8.74 9.14
N THR A 112 7.75 9.62 8.14
CA THR A 112 6.60 10.52 8.12
C THR A 112 5.28 9.80 7.95
N LEU A 113 5.27 8.71 7.19
CA LEU A 113 4.09 7.86 7.05
C LEU A 113 3.74 7.16 8.36
N ARG A 114 4.74 6.59 9.04
CA ARG A 114 4.57 6.00 10.36
C ARG A 114 3.98 7.02 11.34
N TYR A 115 4.55 8.22 11.37
CA TYR A 115 4.08 9.30 12.22
C TYR A 115 2.61 9.64 11.93
N GLU A 116 2.19 9.69 10.67
CA GLU A 116 0.80 9.95 10.31
C GLU A 116 -0.18 8.93 10.90
N PHE A 117 0.17 7.66 10.89
CA PHE A 117 -0.67 6.62 11.49
C PHE A 117 -0.70 6.74 13.02
N VAL A 118 0.47 6.85 13.64
CA VAL A 118 0.60 6.84 15.11
C VAL A 118 -0.02 8.09 15.73
N SER A 119 0.22 9.28 15.18
CA SER A 119 -0.31 10.54 15.70
C SER A 119 -1.83 10.66 15.60
N ASN A 120 -2.45 9.90 14.71
CA ASN A 120 -3.91 9.84 14.57
C ASN A 120 -4.53 8.63 15.30
N ASN A 121 -3.76 7.83 16.01
CA ASN A 121 -4.19 6.55 16.58
C ASN A 121 -4.92 5.68 15.54
N ASP A 122 -4.40 5.66 14.31
CA ASP A 122 -5.05 4.97 13.19
C ASP A 122 -4.79 3.47 13.28
N PRO A 123 -5.84 2.65 13.51
CA PRO A 123 -5.71 1.21 13.71
C PRO A 123 -5.30 0.44 12.43
N ARG A 124 -5.23 1.10 11.30
CA ARG A 124 -4.71 0.53 10.06
C ARG A 124 -3.17 0.47 10.07
N GLY A 125 -2.52 1.27 10.91
CA GLY A 125 -1.07 1.43 11.02
C GLY A 125 -0.42 0.47 11.99
N LEU A 126 -0.08 1.00 13.17
CA LEU A 126 0.67 0.29 14.19
C LEU A 126 -0.07 -0.95 14.70
N GLY A 127 0.64 -2.06 14.80
CA GLY A 127 0.09 -3.36 15.18
C GLY A 127 -0.58 -4.12 14.04
N PHE A 128 -0.81 -3.47 12.88
CA PHE A 128 -1.37 -4.15 11.72
C PHE A 128 -0.53 -3.99 10.45
N SER A 129 -0.49 -2.79 9.87
CA SER A 129 0.28 -2.57 8.63
C SER A 129 1.77 -2.50 8.87
N PHE A 130 2.18 -2.14 10.08
CA PHE A 130 3.56 -2.25 10.55
C PHE A 130 3.58 -2.57 12.04
N ILE A 131 4.69 -3.11 12.48
CA ILE A 131 4.96 -3.50 13.87
C ILE A 131 6.19 -2.75 14.34
N ASP A 132 6.05 -2.04 15.46
CA ASP A 132 7.16 -1.40 16.14
C ASP A 132 7.72 -2.33 17.21
N GLY A 133 9.01 -2.20 17.42
CA GLY A 133 9.66 -2.97 18.44
C GLY A 133 9.55 -4.44 18.12
N TYR A 134 10.58 -5.12 18.19
CA TYR A 134 10.53 -6.41 17.76
C TYR A 134 10.60 -7.35 18.86
N ASP A 135 9.88 -8.34 18.66
CA ASP A 135 9.78 -9.45 19.53
C ASP A 135 11.10 -10.13 19.80
N GLU A 136 11.23 -10.60 20.99
CA GLU A 136 12.38 -11.33 21.47
C GLU A 136 12.48 -12.69 20.78
N TYR A 137 13.51 -12.85 20.00
CA TYR A 137 13.98 -14.18 19.66
C TYR A 137 14.91 -14.68 20.75
N ASN A 138 14.51 -15.72 21.46
CA ASN A 138 15.22 -16.24 22.62
C ASN A 138 15.58 -15.20 23.71
N GLY A 139 14.67 -14.27 23.95
CA GLY A 139 14.87 -13.22 24.94
C GLY A 139 15.81 -12.09 24.52
N THR A 140 16.18 -12.03 23.25
CA THR A 140 17.03 -10.96 22.73
C THR A 140 16.33 -10.20 21.62
N PRO A 141 16.09 -8.89 21.73
CA PRO A 141 15.48 -8.10 20.70
C PRO A 141 16.31 -8.14 19.41
N ALA A 142 15.78 -8.69 18.34
CA ALA A 142 16.52 -8.91 17.09
C ALA A 142 16.90 -7.60 16.36
N TYR A 143 16.28 -6.46 16.71
CA TYR A 143 16.43 -5.21 16.00
C TYR A 143 16.67 -3.96 16.86
N VAL A 144 16.98 -4.11 18.14
CA VAL A 144 17.13 -3.03 19.12
C VAL A 144 18.19 -1.97 18.76
N ASN A 145 19.12 -2.29 17.89
CA ASN A 145 20.28 -1.42 17.64
C ASN A 145 20.19 -0.60 16.34
N ARG A 146 19.02 -0.50 15.66
CA ARG A 146 18.97 0.13 14.33
C ARG A 146 17.87 1.16 14.13
N THR A 147 17.33 1.73 15.20
CA THR A 147 16.11 2.50 15.03
C THR A 147 16.18 3.90 15.56
N THR A 148 15.97 4.78 14.63
CA THR A 148 15.80 6.19 14.87
C THR A 148 14.36 6.53 14.62
N LYS A 149 13.63 7.03 15.61
CA LYS A 149 12.33 7.66 15.41
C LYS A 149 12.51 9.05 14.85
N PHE A 150 11.70 9.37 13.88
CA PHE A 150 11.63 10.69 13.30
C PHE A 150 10.25 11.29 13.53
N ASP A 151 10.18 12.59 13.74
CA ASP A 151 8.93 13.33 13.73
C ASP A 151 8.41 13.52 12.31
N TYR A 152 7.30 14.25 12.18
CA TYR A 152 6.71 14.57 10.88
C TYR A 152 7.66 15.35 9.95
N ASN A 153 8.55 16.15 10.51
CA ASN A 153 9.53 16.94 9.75
C ASN A 153 10.79 16.14 9.41
N GLY A 154 10.86 14.89 9.84
CA GLY A 154 12.02 14.05 9.65
C GLY A 154 13.15 14.28 10.66
N SER A 155 12.90 15.03 11.75
CA SER A 155 13.86 15.20 12.81
C SER A 155 13.91 13.99 13.73
N GLN A 156 15.10 13.57 14.10
CA GLN A 156 15.28 12.47 15.05
C GLN A 156 14.77 12.86 16.44
N ILE A 157 13.79 12.11 16.95
CA ILE A 157 13.25 12.34 18.29
C ILE A 157 13.83 11.36 19.31
N GLU A 158 14.07 10.12 18.91
CA GLU A 158 14.66 9.11 19.77
C GLU A 158 15.33 8.02 18.96
N SER A 159 16.33 7.35 19.52
CA SER A 159 16.79 6.08 18.97
C SER A 159 15.86 4.98 19.47
N LEU A 160 15.06 4.43 18.59
CA LEU A 160 14.10 3.41 18.90
C LEU A 160 13.99 2.37 17.80
N GLU A 161 13.33 1.31 18.14
CA GLU A 161 13.08 0.12 17.36
C GLU A 161 12.46 0.42 15.98
N MET A 162 12.92 -0.27 14.94
CA MET A 162 12.39 -0.09 13.59
C MET A 162 10.99 -0.63 13.47
N SER A 163 10.11 0.17 12.88
CA SER A 163 8.86 -0.36 12.38
C SER A 163 9.12 -1.23 11.15
N ILE A 164 8.50 -2.40 11.11
CA ILE A 164 8.58 -3.33 9.99
C ILE A 164 7.20 -3.44 9.35
N ASN A 165 7.18 -3.44 8.03
CA ASN A 165 5.94 -3.65 7.28
C ASN A 165 5.37 -5.05 7.53
N ALA A 166 4.11 -5.13 7.94
CA ALA A 166 3.47 -6.36 8.37
C ALA A 166 2.05 -6.57 7.82
N LYS A 167 1.53 -5.68 6.97
CA LYS A 167 0.14 -5.77 6.47
C LYS A 167 -0.19 -7.13 5.90
N TRP A 168 0.71 -7.69 5.12
CA TRP A 168 0.57 -8.99 4.45
C TRP A 168 1.08 -10.17 5.27
N CYS A 169 1.38 -9.95 6.54
CA CYS A 169 1.85 -11.00 7.43
C CYS A 169 0.74 -11.42 8.40
N PRO A 170 0.15 -12.59 8.23
CA PRO A 170 -0.87 -13.11 9.11
C PRO A 170 -0.26 -13.73 10.37
N THR A 171 0.33 -12.90 11.23
CA THR A 171 0.91 -13.37 12.50
C THR A 171 -0.14 -14.06 13.38
N LYS A 172 0.30 -14.92 14.30
CA LYS A 172 -0.60 -15.57 15.26
C LYS A 172 -1.49 -14.59 16.02
N PRO A 173 -0.97 -13.48 16.59
CA PRO A 173 -1.81 -12.49 17.25
C PRO A 173 -2.90 -11.93 16.35
N LYS A 174 -2.55 -11.56 15.10
CA LYS A 174 -3.53 -11.03 14.14
C LYS A 174 -4.60 -12.05 13.77
N ARG A 175 -4.21 -13.29 13.54
CA ARG A 175 -5.16 -14.38 13.23
C ARG A 175 -6.09 -14.63 14.40
N LYS A 176 -5.56 -14.69 15.63
CA LYS A 176 -6.35 -14.85 16.84
C LYS A 176 -7.34 -13.71 17.03
N GLU A 177 -6.89 -12.45 16.88
CA GLU A 177 -7.76 -11.27 16.94
C GLU A 177 -8.88 -11.33 15.89
N ALA A 178 -8.58 -11.80 14.69
CA ALA A 178 -9.54 -11.92 13.60
C ALA A 178 -10.42 -13.19 13.69
N GLY A 179 -10.24 -14.05 14.70
CA GLY A 179 -10.98 -15.31 14.83
C GLY A 179 -10.70 -16.31 13.70
N ILE A 180 -9.48 -16.29 13.14
CA ILE A 180 -9.09 -17.17 12.05
C ILE A 180 -8.38 -18.39 12.62
N ALA A 181 -9.04 -19.54 12.56
CA ALA A 181 -8.43 -20.83 12.86
C ALA A 181 -7.59 -21.30 11.68
N PHE A 182 -6.31 -20.95 11.71
CA PHE A 182 -5.35 -21.37 10.72
C PHE A 182 -4.22 -22.13 11.44
N GLU A 183 -4.10 -23.42 11.16
CA GLU A 183 -3.07 -24.25 11.78
C GLU A 183 -1.72 -24.00 11.13
N ASP A 184 -0.70 -23.76 11.92
CA ASP A 184 0.68 -23.58 11.42
C ASP A 184 1.16 -24.82 10.66
N SER A 185 0.65 -26.00 11.02
CA SER A 185 0.86 -27.26 10.29
C SER A 185 0.41 -27.21 8.83
N GLN A 186 -0.58 -26.36 8.50
CA GLN A 186 -1.06 -26.20 7.12
C GLN A 186 -0.11 -25.39 6.25
N LEU A 187 0.84 -24.67 6.86
CA LEU A 187 1.86 -23.91 6.15
C LEU A 187 3.03 -24.75 5.63
N GLY A 188 3.09 -26.01 6.05
CA GLY A 188 4.17 -26.95 5.71
C GLY A 188 5.42 -26.71 6.56
N SER A 189 6.18 -27.79 6.80
CA SER A 189 7.45 -27.75 7.51
C SER A 189 8.60 -27.54 6.53
N GLY A 190 9.44 -26.54 6.77
CA GLY A 190 10.67 -26.32 6.00
C GLY A 190 10.94 -24.83 5.69
N THR A 191 12.19 -24.51 5.42
CA THR A 191 12.67 -23.14 5.16
C THR A 191 12.02 -22.45 3.94
N GLY A 192 11.26 -23.19 3.12
CA GLY A 192 10.49 -22.67 2.00
C GLY A 192 9.03 -22.36 2.30
N SER A 193 8.55 -22.63 3.50
CA SER A 193 7.11 -22.56 3.80
C SER A 193 6.62 -21.14 4.16
N LEU A 194 7.50 -20.24 4.57
CA LEU A 194 7.17 -18.80 4.68
C LEU A 194 6.67 -18.20 3.37
N ASN A 195 6.92 -18.90 2.32
CA ASN A 195 6.52 -18.56 1.00
C ASN A 195 5.17 -19.15 0.59
N LYS A 196 4.35 -19.66 1.47
CA LYS A 196 3.16 -20.42 1.11
C LYS A 196 1.87 -19.93 1.75
N TRP A 197 1.78 -18.63 2.02
CA TRP A 197 0.58 -18.04 2.57
C TRP A 197 -0.53 -17.96 1.51
N PRO A 198 -1.70 -18.54 1.74
CA PRO A 198 -2.81 -18.53 0.78
C PRO A 198 -3.57 -17.20 0.85
N LEU A 199 -2.85 -16.09 0.90
CA LEU A 199 -3.49 -14.77 0.94
C LEU A 199 -3.87 -14.33 -0.46
N ASN A 200 -5.09 -13.87 -0.63
CA ASN A 200 -5.50 -13.22 -1.86
C ASN A 200 -4.85 -11.83 -1.98
N PHE A 201 -4.46 -11.48 -3.18
CA PHE A 201 -3.98 -10.15 -3.47
C PHE A 201 -5.11 -9.29 -4.05
N PRO A 202 -5.60 -8.27 -3.32
CA PRO A 202 -6.62 -7.38 -3.83
C PRO A 202 -6.03 -6.44 -4.86
N VAL A 203 -6.31 -6.69 -6.13
CA VAL A 203 -5.92 -5.81 -7.22
C VAL A 203 -6.75 -4.52 -7.19
N ILE A 204 -8.05 -4.66 -6.93
CA ILE A 204 -8.98 -3.51 -6.82
C ILE A 204 -9.91 -3.72 -5.62
N ARG A 205 -9.85 -2.79 -4.67
CA ARG A 205 -10.82 -2.69 -3.58
C ARG A 205 -11.80 -1.56 -3.83
N TYR A 206 -12.93 -1.62 -3.16
CA TYR A 206 -13.98 -0.60 -3.31
C TYR A 206 -13.51 0.77 -2.80
N GLU A 207 -12.72 0.81 -1.74
CA GLU A 207 -12.15 2.03 -1.17
C GLU A 207 -11.25 2.78 -2.15
N ASP A 208 -10.51 2.06 -3.00
CA ASP A 208 -9.73 2.69 -4.07
C ASP A 208 -10.64 3.44 -5.05
N MET A 209 -11.72 2.80 -5.48
CA MET A 209 -12.69 3.42 -6.39
C MET A 209 -13.41 4.61 -5.75
N MET A 210 -13.78 4.50 -4.47
CA MET A 210 -14.36 5.62 -3.72
C MET A 210 -13.43 6.84 -3.70
N LEU A 211 -12.15 6.63 -3.43
CA LEU A 211 -11.19 7.73 -3.32
C LEU A 211 -10.79 8.30 -4.69
N LEU A 212 -10.74 7.47 -5.75
CA LEU A 212 -10.62 7.99 -7.12
C LEU A 212 -11.84 8.83 -7.52
N TYR A 213 -13.03 8.42 -7.11
CA TYR A 213 -14.23 9.21 -7.36
C TYR A 213 -14.25 10.51 -6.56
N ALA A 214 -13.79 10.48 -5.30
CA ALA A 214 -13.64 11.67 -4.49
C ALA A 214 -12.70 12.72 -5.13
N GLU A 215 -11.61 12.30 -5.79
CA GLU A 215 -10.76 13.23 -6.55
C GLU A 215 -11.55 13.97 -7.64
N LEU A 216 -12.36 13.25 -8.42
CA LEU A 216 -13.15 13.85 -9.47
C LEU A 216 -14.27 14.78 -8.94
N LEU A 217 -14.87 14.42 -7.80
CA LEU A 217 -15.82 15.28 -7.11
C LEU A 217 -15.18 16.59 -6.65
N VAL A 218 -13.95 16.55 -6.11
CA VAL A 218 -13.21 17.78 -5.77
C VAL A 218 -12.97 18.63 -7.01
N GLU A 219 -12.53 18.03 -8.11
CA GLU A 219 -12.28 18.73 -9.37
C GLU A 219 -13.55 19.32 -10.01
N ASP A 220 -14.71 18.73 -9.72
CA ASP A 220 -16.01 19.21 -10.19
C ASP A 220 -16.67 20.20 -9.21
N GLY A 221 -16.03 20.49 -8.07
CA GLY A 221 -16.52 21.40 -7.04
C GLY A 221 -17.51 20.78 -6.05
N ASP A 222 -17.83 19.49 -6.14
CA ASP A 222 -18.62 18.78 -5.13
C ASP A 222 -17.76 18.37 -3.93
N ILE A 223 -17.31 19.36 -3.20
CA ILE A 223 -16.46 19.17 -2.01
C ILE A 223 -17.17 18.35 -0.91
N PRO A 224 -18.46 18.63 -0.58
CA PRO A 224 -19.15 17.83 0.45
C PRO A 224 -19.29 16.35 0.05
N GLY A 225 -19.57 16.06 -1.22
CA GLY A 225 -19.63 14.70 -1.74
C GLY A 225 -18.29 13.98 -1.61
N ALA A 226 -17.20 14.63 -1.98
CA ALA A 226 -15.85 14.09 -1.85
C ALA A 226 -15.51 13.79 -0.39
N MET A 227 -15.74 14.73 0.53
CA MET A 227 -15.44 14.56 1.96
C MET A 227 -16.32 13.51 2.62
N SER A 228 -17.55 13.32 2.15
CA SER A 228 -18.41 12.23 2.60
C SER A 228 -17.79 10.86 2.33
N LEU A 229 -17.19 10.67 1.16
CA LEU A 229 -16.50 9.41 0.81
C LEU A 229 -15.23 9.21 1.67
N VAL A 230 -14.42 10.24 1.84
CA VAL A 230 -13.25 10.21 2.73
C VAL A 230 -13.67 9.87 4.16
N ASN A 231 -14.68 10.55 4.70
CA ASN A 231 -15.15 10.36 6.07
C ASN A 231 -15.79 8.99 6.29
N LYS A 232 -16.37 8.37 5.27
CA LYS A 232 -16.86 6.99 5.37
C LYS A 232 -15.72 6.01 5.69
N ILE A 233 -14.56 6.18 5.06
CA ILE A 233 -13.36 5.37 5.33
C ILE A 233 -12.81 5.67 6.73
N ARG A 234 -12.70 6.95 7.09
CA ARG A 234 -12.20 7.39 8.40
C ARG A 234 -13.09 6.92 9.55
N ASN A 235 -14.41 7.00 9.38
CA ASN A 235 -15.38 6.47 10.36
C ASN A 235 -15.24 4.96 10.57
N ARG A 236 -15.04 4.19 9.49
CA ARG A 236 -14.75 2.77 9.62
C ARG A 236 -13.46 2.53 10.41
N ALA A 237 -12.44 3.34 10.19
CA ALA A 237 -11.18 3.26 10.92
C ALA A 237 -11.28 3.77 12.37
N GLY A 238 -12.39 4.41 12.75
CA GLY A 238 -12.57 4.97 14.09
C GLY A 238 -11.68 6.17 14.39
N ILE A 239 -11.23 6.90 13.34
CA ILE A 239 -10.39 8.09 13.47
C ILE A 239 -11.19 9.36 13.17
N ALA A 240 -10.66 10.50 13.62
CA ALA A 240 -11.32 11.80 13.46
C ALA A 240 -11.67 12.08 12.00
N THR A 241 -12.87 12.58 11.74
CA THR A 241 -13.32 13.00 10.41
C THR A 241 -12.63 14.28 9.98
N VAL A 242 -12.61 14.52 8.66
CA VAL A 242 -12.19 15.81 8.10
C VAL A 242 -13.39 16.73 7.92
N PRO A 243 -13.22 18.08 7.86
CA PRO A 243 -14.31 19.02 7.59
C PRO A 243 -15.07 18.65 6.30
N SER A 244 -16.37 18.87 6.30
CA SER A 244 -17.22 18.53 5.14
C SER A 244 -17.07 19.49 3.96
N SER A 245 -16.61 20.73 4.21
CA SER A 245 -16.51 21.76 3.17
C SER A 245 -15.23 22.60 3.32
N PRO A 246 -14.03 21.97 3.25
CA PRO A 246 -12.79 22.72 3.20
C PRO A 246 -12.62 23.40 1.82
N SER A 247 -11.54 24.17 1.62
CA SER A 247 -11.17 24.63 0.28
C SER A 247 -10.89 23.44 -0.65
N ALA A 248 -11.01 23.64 -1.96
CA ALA A 248 -10.76 22.59 -2.96
C ALA A 248 -9.35 21.99 -2.82
N ASP A 249 -8.32 22.83 -2.64
CA ASP A 249 -6.95 22.37 -2.44
C ASP A 249 -6.83 21.49 -1.20
N LYS A 250 -7.45 21.92 -0.10
CA LYS A 250 -7.44 21.16 1.15
C LYS A 250 -8.24 19.85 1.06
N ALA A 251 -9.34 19.86 0.33
CA ALA A 251 -10.10 18.66 0.03
C ALA A 251 -9.26 17.64 -0.75
N MET A 252 -8.55 18.11 -1.78
CA MET A 252 -7.65 17.25 -2.55
C MET A 252 -6.51 16.67 -1.68
N GLU A 253 -5.92 17.48 -0.81
CA GLU A 253 -4.93 16.98 0.16
C GLU A 253 -5.50 15.86 1.04
N TYR A 254 -6.73 16.00 1.54
CA TYR A 254 -7.37 14.97 2.34
C TYR A 254 -7.61 13.69 1.54
N VAL A 255 -8.07 13.78 0.30
CA VAL A 255 -8.27 12.62 -0.57
C VAL A 255 -6.93 11.90 -0.85
N VAL A 256 -5.91 12.63 -1.26
CA VAL A 256 -4.57 12.07 -1.58
C VAL A 256 -3.93 11.44 -0.33
N ARG A 257 -4.11 12.08 0.83
CA ARG A 257 -3.64 11.55 2.12
C ARG A 257 -4.38 10.28 2.49
N GLU A 258 -5.70 10.26 2.39
CA GLU A 258 -6.49 9.07 2.73
C GLU A 258 -6.17 7.90 1.80
N ARG A 259 -5.96 8.15 0.50
CA ARG A 259 -5.48 7.12 -0.43
C ARG A 259 -4.15 6.51 0.01
N LYS A 260 -3.20 7.36 0.41
CA LYS A 260 -1.88 6.92 0.90
C LYS A 260 -2.00 5.99 2.11
N LEU A 261 -2.87 6.33 3.06
CA LEU A 261 -3.05 5.57 4.30
C LEU A 261 -3.88 4.29 4.08
N GLU A 262 -5.01 4.40 3.41
CA GLU A 262 -5.94 3.28 3.20
C GLU A 262 -5.33 2.18 2.34
N LEU A 263 -4.62 2.57 1.28
CA LEU A 263 -4.07 1.65 0.29
C LEU A 263 -2.57 1.36 0.52
N TYR A 264 -2.09 1.64 1.73
CA TYR A 264 -0.70 1.38 2.08
C TYR A 264 -0.33 -0.09 1.83
N LEU A 265 0.82 -0.34 1.18
CA LEU A 265 1.34 -1.65 0.77
C LEU A 265 0.47 -2.41 -0.27
N GLU A 266 -0.44 -1.74 -0.97
CA GLU A 266 -1.25 -2.37 -2.02
C GLU A 266 -0.75 -2.05 -3.45
N GLY A 267 0.44 -1.48 -3.58
CA GLY A 267 1.10 -1.25 -4.86
C GLY A 267 0.59 -0.06 -5.66
N VAL A 268 -0.35 0.74 -5.14
CA VAL A 268 -0.98 1.85 -5.89
C VAL A 268 -0.25 3.17 -5.76
N ARG A 269 0.53 3.39 -4.68
CA ARG A 269 1.11 4.70 -4.35
C ARG A 269 2.02 5.25 -5.43
N TRP A 270 2.86 4.42 -6.04
CA TRP A 270 3.76 4.85 -7.11
C TRP A 270 2.99 5.42 -8.29
N PHE A 271 1.95 4.71 -8.72
CA PHE A 271 1.10 5.14 -9.84
C PHE A 271 0.35 6.43 -9.53
N ASP A 272 -0.11 6.61 -8.29
CA ASP A 272 -0.70 7.88 -7.84
C ASP A 272 0.31 9.03 -7.94
N MET A 273 1.53 8.85 -7.43
CA MET A 273 2.57 9.88 -7.49
C MET A 273 2.93 10.26 -8.93
N VAL A 274 2.96 9.26 -9.83
CA VAL A 274 3.21 9.49 -11.27
C VAL A 274 2.07 10.28 -11.89
N ARG A 275 0.82 9.81 -11.76
CA ARG A 275 -0.33 10.48 -12.39
C ARG A 275 -0.62 11.88 -11.84
N TYR A 276 -0.19 12.19 -10.62
CA TYR A 276 -0.21 13.56 -10.06
C TYR A 276 0.96 14.43 -10.56
N GLY A 277 1.92 13.87 -11.30
CA GLY A 277 3.15 14.56 -11.70
C GLY A 277 4.09 14.88 -10.53
N LYS A 278 3.93 14.20 -9.39
CA LYS A 278 4.62 14.50 -8.13
C LYS A 278 5.70 13.48 -7.74
N TRP A 279 5.89 12.44 -8.53
CA TRP A 279 6.78 11.34 -8.19
C TRP A 279 8.22 11.81 -7.90
N LYS A 280 8.76 12.71 -8.74
CA LYS A 280 10.13 13.22 -8.63
C LYS A 280 10.28 14.12 -7.39
N GLU A 281 9.38 15.10 -7.23
CA GLU A 281 9.33 16.02 -6.10
C GLU A 281 9.28 15.27 -4.76
N LEU A 282 8.34 14.33 -4.64
CA LEU A 282 8.17 13.55 -3.42
C LEU A 282 9.34 12.61 -3.13
N THR A 283 9.98 12.08 -4.19
CA THR A 283 11.18 11.24 -4.05
C THR A 283 12.36 12.07 -3.56
N ILE A 284 12.59 13.25 -4.15
CA ILE A 284 13.66 14.17 -3.71
C ILE A 284 13.43 14.58 -2.25
N ALA A 285 12.21 15.02 -1.90
CA ALA A 285 11.90 15.43 -0.54
C ALA A 285 12.14 14.31 0.49
N LYS A 286 11.89 13.05 0.12
CA LYS A 286 12.21 11.90 0.95
C LYS A 286 13.72 11.76 1.16
N TYR A 287 14.52 11.83 0.09
CA TYR A 287 15.98 11.72 0.20
C TYR A 287 16.60 12.88 0.98
N ASP A 288 16.10 14.10 0.79
CA ASP A 288 16.57 15.27 1.52
C ASP A 288 16.34 15.12 3.03
N ARG A 289 15.18 14.58 3.44
CA ARG A 289 14.94 14.27 4.86
C ARG A 289 15.95 13.26 5.42
N TYR A 290 16.18 12.17 4.70
CA TYR A 290 17.16 11.17 5.14
C TYR A 290 18.57 11.73 5.21
N LYS A 291 18.99 12.51 4.21
CA LYS A 291 20.29 13.17 4.18
C LYS A 291 20.49 14.12 5.34
N THR A 292 19.49 14.96 5.63
CA THR A 292 19.51 15.91 6.75
C THR A 292 19.65 15.19 8.09
N ASN A 293 19.06 14.02 8.22
CA ASN A 293 19.10 13.23 9.44
C ASN A 293 20.31 12.28 9.56
N GLY A 294 21.26 12.37 8.63
CA GLY A 294 22.45 11.54 8.65
C GLY A 294 22.19 10.05 8.35
N ASP A 295 21.08 9.72 7.74
CA ASP A 295 20.75 8.33 7.40
C ASP A 295 21.65 7.84 6.24
N TYR A 296 22.46 6.81 6.50
CA TYR A 296 23.37 6.22 5.50
C TYR A 296 22.68 5.59 4.28
N ARG A 297 21.35 5.41 4.32
CA ARG A 297 20.55 4.93 3.19
C ARG A 297 20.42 5.95 2.07
N THR A 298 21.09 7.06 2.16
CA THR A 298 21.05 8.18 1.20
C THR A 298 22.08 8.10 0.07
N ASN A 299 22.74 6.98 -0.11
CA ASN A 299 23.71 6.80 -1.22
C ASN A 299 23.07 6.78 -2.63
N VAL A 300 21.80 7.20 -2.73
CA VAL A 300 21.11 7.36 -4.00
C VAL A 300 21.31 8.79 -4.48
N SER A 301 22.01 8.96 -5.60
CA SER A 301 22.13 10.26 -6.23
C SER A 301 20.78 10.69 -6.82
N VAL A 302 20.27 11.83 -6.34
CA VAL A 302 19.07 12.46 -6.92
C VAL A 302 19.29 12.93 -8.35
N ASP A 303 20.55 13.08 -8.79
CA ASP A 303 20.92 13.43 -10.17
C ASP A 303 20.45 12.38 -11.20
N ASN A 304 20.23 11.15 -10.74
CA ASN A 304 19.68 10.09 -11.55
C ASN A 304 18.16 10.15 -11.72
N LEU A 305 17.46 11.03 -11.01
CA LEU A 305 16.00 11.21 -11.13
C LEU A 305 15.63 12.09 -12.32
N LYS A 306 15.92 11.62 -13.53
CA LYS A 306 15.49 12.26 -14.77
C LYS A 306 13.99 12.11 -14.97
N ASP A 307 13.35 13.00 -15.74
CA ASP A 307 11.90 13.11 -15.84
C ASP A 307 11.20 11.85 -16.37
N GLY A 308 11.85 11.05 -17.19
CA GLY A 308 11.31 9.78 -17.70
C GLY A 308 11.56 8.56 -16.80
N ARG A 309 12.24 8.71 -15.67
CA ARG A 309 12.60 7.58 -14.81
C ARG A 309 11.48 7.10 -13.88
N TYR A 310 10.25 7.54 -14.13
CA TYR A 310 9.07 6.95 -13.51
C TYR A 310 8.66 5.59 -14.12
N VAL A 311 9.23 5.25 -15.30
CA VAL A 311 9.09 3.92 -15.93
C VAL A 311 10.44 3.21 -15.94
N LEU A 312 10.40 1.88 -16.01
CA LEU A 312 11.61 1.07 -16.19
C LEU A 312 12.07 1.10 -17.65
N PRO A 313 13.38 0.91 -17.91
CA PRO A 313 13.88 0.78 -19.29
C PRO A 313 13.35 -0.51 -19.93
N ILE A 314 13.21 -0.48 -21.24
CA ILE A 314 12.99 -1.72 -22.00
C ILE A 314 14.29 -2.55 -21.89
N PRO A 315 14.20 -3.83 -21.49
CA PRO A 315 15.38 -4.68 -21.35
C PRO A 315 16.20 -4.74 -22.64
N LYS A 316 17.52 -4.70 -22.52
CA LYS A 316 18.41 -4.76 -23.69
C LYS A 316 18.20 -6.02 -24.53
N ALA A 317 17.86 -7.14 -23.90
CA ALA A 317 17.56 -8.39 -24.60
C ALA A 317 16.31 -8.25 -25.50
N GLU A 318 15.26 -7.57 -25.04
CA GLU A 318 14.07 -7.31 -25.85
C GLU A 318 14.37 -6.37 -27.01
N MET A 319 15.14 -5.32 -26.76
CA MET A 319 15.59 -4.41 -27.83
C MET A 319 16.41 -5.13 -28.91
N ALA A 320 17.25 -6.07 -28.50
CA ALA A 320 18.08 -6.87 -29.42
C ALA A 320 17.27 -7.95 -30.16
N ALA A 321 16.25 -8.52 -29.54
CA ALA A 321 15.38 -9.52 -30.16
C ALA A 321 14.48 -8.93 -31.26
N ALA A 322 14.13 -7.65 -31.16
CA ALA A 322 13.26 -6.96 -32.13
C ALA A 322 13.85 -5.59 -32.51
N PRO A 323 14.96 -5.57 -33.30
CA PRO A 323 15.61 -4.32 -33.67
C PRO A 323 14.68 -3.36 -34.42
N GLY A 324 14.57 -2.13 -33.92
CA GLY A 324 13.75 -1.08 -34.52
C GLY A 324 12.25 -1.13 -34.17
N LEU A 325 11.78 -2.19 -33.47
CA LEU A 325 10.38 -2.25 -33.01
C LEU A 325 10.13 -1.34 -31.82
N TYR A 326 11.09 -1.24 -30.90
CA TYR A 326 10.98 -0.46 -29.69
C TYR A 326 11.94 0.73 -29.71
N GLN A 327 11.45 1.84 -29.17
CA GLN A 327 12.28 3.01 -28.93
C GLN A 327 12.45 3.20 -27.42
N GLN A 328 13.69 3.19 -26.95
CA GLN A 328 13.99 3.43 -25.54
C GLN A 328 13.65 4.86 -25.16
N HIS A 329 13.14 5.04 -23.95
CA HIS A 329 12.93 6.39 -23.42
C HIS A 329 14.27 7.12 -23.31
N LYS A 330 14.29 8.40 -23.71
CA LYS A 330 15.52 9.25 -23.78
C LYS A 330 16.31 9.36 -22.47
N ASP A 331 15.68 9.08 -21.34
CA ASP A 331 16.30 9.19 -20.01
C ASP A 331 16.89 7.86 -19.51
N TRP A 332 16.91 6.82 -20.37
CA TRP A 332 17.50 5.51 -20.11
C TRP A 332 18.66 5.18 -21.05
#